data_a933a1628346576184f76edeca75fbb7
#
_entry.id   a933a1628346576184f76edeca75fbb7
#
_cell.length_a   1.000
_cell.length_b   1.000
_cell.length_c   1.000
_cell.angle_alpha   90.00
_cell.angle_beta   90.00
_cell.angle_gamma   90.00
#
_symmetry.space_group_name_H-M   'P 1'
#
loop_
_entity.id
_entity.type
_entity.pdbx_description
1 polymer ?
#
loop_
_entity_poly.entity_id
_entity_poly.type
_entity_poly.pdbx_seq_one_letter_code
_entity_poly.pdbx_strand_id
1 'polypeptide(L)'
;MKALKIIGLSFIAMISLGTYAQELDANLQFRPRYEYRNGFKSPMSNGEDATSFVSQRSRLNLNFKQEKLKAKLTLQNIRSWGDVSTTATADKNGVAVFEAWAQYDFSPNWSARFGRQVISYDNQRILGEIDWIQQGQSHDAALFSFHPKNHQLDLGFAMNANAENLVAPKTPYTTNYKSMQYAWYHTQFGKINTSLLLLNTGYEFEKSVGNLEVDYKQTFGTYLVFKDKKWDSNLGLYGQTGKNFNNNVSAWYAGANLGYALTDAFKASLGYEFLSGKDQDNTSLTVKSFSPIFGTNHAFNGFMDYFYVGNHQNSVGLQDAYLKLNYSLKKWQFTLTPHVFNAPNTVLNASNEKMDSYLGTEIDFTLGYAVQKDIMVSAGYSQMFASATLERLKNVTDAGNTNNWAWVMISFNPKLFSLK
;
A
#
# COMPACT_ATOMS: atom_id res chain seq x y z
N MET A 1 16.57 65.55 20.62
CA MET A 1 17.06 64.15 20.52
C MET A 1 16.58 63.20 21.64
N LYS A 2 15.68 63.58 22.55
CA LYS A 2 15.13 62.70 23.61
C LYS A 2 13.71 62.14 23.31
N ALA A 3 12.99 62.71 22.37
CA ALA A 3 11.63 62.29 22.03
C ALA A 3 11.58 61.06 21.07
N LEU A 4 12.63 60.75 20.33
CA LEU A 4 12.66 59.67 19.35
C LEU A 4 12.98 58.29 19.94
N LYS A 5 13.45 58.23 21.18
CA LYS A 5 13.77 56.96 21.88
C LYS A 5 12.59 56.33 22.63
N ILE A 6 11.51 57.08 22.87
CA ILE A 6 10.34 56.60 23.61
C ILE A 6 9.34 55.93 22.67
N ILE A 7 9.29 56.32 21.37
CA ILE A 7 8.39 55.71 20.36
C ILE A 7 8.87 54.33 19.95
N GLY A 8 10.20 54.07 19.98
CA GLY A 8 10.73 52.73 19.62
C GLY A 8 10.48 51.65 20.68
N LEU A 9 10.33 52.00 21.96
CA LEU A 9 10.03 51.03 23.02
C LEU A 9 8.53 50.71 23.16
N SER A 10 7.66 51.61 22.72
CA SER A 10 6.19 51.40 22.78
C SER A 10 5.66 50.50 21.67
N PHE A 11 6.41 50.28 20.59
CA PHE A 11 6.03 49.40 19.50
C PHE A 11 6.45 47.95 19.74
N ILE A 12 7.38 47.71 20.65
CA ILE A 12 7.80 46.34 21.04
C ILE A 12 6.89 45.74 22.13
N ALA A 13 6.14 46.56 22.85
CA ALA A 13 5.27 46.14 23.97
C ALA A 13 3.85 45.74 23.54
N MET A 14 3.48 45.83 22.25
CA MET A 14 2.15 45.47 21.74
C MET A 14 2.11 44.20 20.88
N ILE A 15 3.17 43.40 20.86
CA ILE A 15 3.14 42.05 20.28
C ILE A 15 3.23 41.03 21.43
N SER A 16 2.42 41.20 22.46
CA SER A 16 1.93 40.07 23.26
C SER A 16 0.67 39.56 22.62
N LEU A 17 0.75 39.15 21.34
CA LEU A 17 -0.23 38.28 20.73
C LEU A 17 -0.17 36.97 21.52
N GLY A 18 -1.32 36.54 22.03
CA GLY A 18 -1.45 35.32 22.80
C GLY A 18 -0.59 34.21 22.18
N THR A 19 0.31 33.64 22.95
CA THR A 19 1.12 32.50 22.56
C THR A 19 0.18 31.30 22.46
N TYR A 20 -0.49 31.16 21.32
CA TYR A 20 -1.14 29.91 21.00
C TYR A 20 -0.02 28.85 20.95
N ALA A 21 -0.17 27.78 21.71
CA ALA A 21 0.78 26.68 21.68
C ALA A 21 0.81 26.10 20.25
N GLN A 22 1.87 26.43 19.52
CA GLN A 22 2.10 25.89 18.18
C GLN A 22 3.11 24.76 18.30
N GLU A 23 2.76 23.62 17.75
CA GLU A 23 3.66 22.46 17.71
C GLU A 23 4.15 22.27 16.27
N LEU A 24 5.46 22.21 16.07
CA LEU A 24 6.07 21.86 14.78
C LEU A 24 7.11 20.76 15.00
N ASP A 25 6.84 19.60 14.46
CA ASP A 25 7.74 18.45 14.46
C ASP A 25 8.34 18.23 13.07
N ALA A 26 9.66 18.06 13.00
CA ALA A 26 10.37 17.67 11.80
C ALA A 26 11.06 16.30 12.00
N ASN A 27 10.84 15.38 11.07
CA ASN A 27 11.46 14.06 11.05
C ASN A 27 12.09 13.81 9.69
N LEU A 28 13.27 13.18 9.68
CA LEU A 28 13.87 12.66 8.46
C LEU A 28 13.60 11.16 8.34
N GLN A 29 13.36 10.68 7.13
CA GLN A 29 13.46 9.27 6.80
C GLN A 29 14.49 9.11 5.69
N PHE A 30 15.51 8.30 5.94
CA PHE A 30 16.51 7.92 4.95
C PHE A 30 16.57 6.40 4.88
N ARG A 31 16.29 5.83 3.68
CA ARG A 31 16.07 4.39 3.52
C ARG A 31 16.71 3.87 2.23
N PRO A 32 18.03 3.59 2.22
CA PRO A 32 18.67 2.83 1.14
C PRO A 32 18.31 1.34 1.28
N ARG A 33 18.10 0.68 0.13
CA ARG A 33 17.85 -0.76 0.01
C ARG A 33 18.59 -1.34 -1.18
N TYR A 34 19.52 -2.24 -0.90
CA TYR A 34 20.13 -3.11 -1.90
C TYR A 34 19.18 -4.26 -2.21
N GLU A 35 19.03 -4.60 -3.46
CA GLU A 35 18.27 -5.75 -3.93
C GLU A 35 19.08 -6.55 -4.95
N TYR A 36 19.00 -7.87 -4.83
CA TYR A 36 19.40 -8.86 -5.82
C TYR A 36 18.14 -9.57 -6.30
N ARG A 37 17.87 -9.57 -7.60
CA ARG A 37 16.68 -10.15 -8.23
C ARG A 37 17.08 -11.18 -9.26
N ASN A 38 16.59 -12.39 -9.07
CA ASN A 38 16.71 -13.51 -9.97
C ASN A 38 15.33 -14.18 -10.08
N GLY A 39 14.54 -13.81 -11.07
CA GLY A 39 13.14 -14.27 -11.20
C GLY A 39 12.16 -13.58 -10.27
N PHE A 40 12.31 -12.27 -10.01
CA PHE A 40 11.36 -11.46 -9.27
C PHE A 40 10.16 -11.09 -10.15
N LYS A 41 8.92 -11.29 -9.67
CA LYS A 41 7.60 -11.12 -10.35
C LYS A 41 7.28 -12.14 -11.44
N SER A 42 8.24 -12.84 -11.96
CA SER A 42 8.09 -13.86 -12.99
C SER A 42 9.28 -14.83 -12.92
N PRO A 43 9.11 -16.12 -13.26
CA PRO A 43 10.23 -17.02 -13.45
C PRO A 43 11.21 -16.42 -14.45
N MET A 44 12.50 -16.65 -14.24
CA MET A 44 13.54 -16.25 -15.20
C MET A 44 13.66 -17.26 -16.32
N SER A 45 13.76 -16.78 -17.55
CA SER A 45 14.09 -17.63 -18.70
C SER A 45 15.55 -18.07 -18.65
N ASN A 46 15.85 -19.24 -19.22
CA ASN A 46 17.23 -19.68 -19.39
C ASN A 46 18.02 -18.65 -20.20
N GLY A 47 19.23 -18.35 -19.75
CA GLY A 47 20.14 -17.39 -20.42
C GLY A 47 19.91 -15.94 -20.00
N GLU A 48 18.92 -15.65 -19.15
CA GLU A 48 18.80 -14.34 -18.50
C GLU A 48 19.66 -14.26 -17.25
N ASP A 49 20.24 -13.08 -17.01
CA ASP A 49 21.10 -12.83 -15.85
C ASP A 49 20.33 -12.11 -14.73
N ALA A 50 20.64 -12.45 -13.49
CA ALA A 50 20.15 -11.76 -12.32
C ALA A 50 20.65 -10.31 -12.28
N THR A 51 19.83 -9.43 -11.69
CA THR A 51 20.18 -8.01 -11.55
C THR A 51 20.34 -7.61 -10.10
N SER A 52 21.14 -6.57 -9.85
CA SER A 52 21.24 -5.95 -8.53
C SER A 52 21.36 -4.44 -8.63
N PHE A 53 20.81 -3.77 -7.63
CA PHE A 53 20.81 -2.30 -7.54
C PHE A 53 20.59 -1.84 -6.09
N VAL A 54 20.85 -0.55 -5.86
CA VAL A 54 20.46 0.13 -4.62
C VAL A 54 19.40 1.17 -4.96
N SER A 55 18.23 1.03 -4.36
CA SER A 55 17.20 2.07 -4.38
C SER A 55 17.23 2.85 -3.07
N GLN A 56 16.83 4.14 -3.10
CA GLN A 56 16.84 4.98 -1.92
C GLN A 56 15.61 5.88 -1.88
N ARG A 57 15.05 6.02 -0.69
CA ARG A 57 14.07 7.05 -0.35
C ARG A 57 14.65 8.00 0.70
N SER A 58 14.51 9.30 0.45
CA SER A 58 14.75 10.35 1.43
C SER A 58 13.47 11.15 1.60
N ARG A 59 12.91 11.22 2.81
CA ARG A 59 11.71 12.02 3.15
C ARG A 59 12.01 13.00 4.26
N LEU A 60 11.52 14.22 4.09
CA LEU A 60 11.41 15.23 5.17
C LEU A 60 9.93 15.38 5.51
N ASN A 61 9.55 15.01 6.72
CA ASN A 61 8.20 15.15 7.23
C ASN A 61 8.11 16.35 8.17
N LEU A 62 7.20 17.27 7.88
CA LEU A 62 6.86 18.42 8.71
C LEU A 62 5.42 18.23 9.20
N ASN A 63 5.21 18.19 10.51
CA ASN A 63 3.89 18.07 11.11
C ASN A 63 3.65 19.31 11.95
N PHE A 64 2.59 20.04 11.62
CA PHE A 64 2.18 21.26 12.31
C PHE A 64 0.86 21.03 13.04
N LYS A 65 0.75 21.60 14.24
CA LYS A 65 -0.51 21.63 15.00
C LYS A 65 -0.64 22.96 15.73
N GLN A 66 -1.81 23.55 15.62
CA GLN A 66 -2.21 24.75 16.35
C GLN A 66 -3.67 24.63 16.71
N GLU A 67 -3.99 24.45 18.00
CA GLU A 67 -5.34 24.23 18.49
C GLU A 67 -6.07 23.12 17.72
N LYS A 68 -7.06 23.49 16.90
CA LYS A 68 -7.89 22.59 16.08
C LYS A 68 -7.36 22.38 14.67
N LEU A 69 -6.33 23.13 14.28
CA LEU A 69 -5.70 23.03 12.96
C LEU A 69 -4.51 22.08 13.02
N LYS A 70 -4.46 21.14 12.10
CA LYS A 70 -3.32 20.26 11.85
C LYS A 70 -2.93 20.35 10.39
N ALA A 71 -1.65 20.30 10.09
CA ALA A 71 -1.16 20.23 8.71
C ALA A 71 0.04 19.30 8.63
N LYS A 72 0.24 18.70 7.48
CA LYS A 72 1.42 17.88 7.19
C LYS A 72 1.96 18.22 5.80
N LEU A 73 3.27 18.32 5.71
CA LEU A 73 4.00 18.36 4.45
C LEU A 73 5.09 17.29 4.48
N THR A 74 5.07 16.38 3.51
CA THR A 74 6.12 15.39 3.30
C THR A 74 6.74 15.59 1.92
N LEU A 75 8.00 16.00 1.91
CA LEU A 75 8.83 16.07 0.71
C LEU A 75 9.63 14.78 0.57
N GLN A 76 9.73 14.23 -0.65
CA GLN A 76 10.52 13.03 -0.89
C GLN A 76 11.38 13.14 -2.15
N ASN A 77 12.56 12.53 -2.09
CA ASN A 77 13.38 12.20 -3.25
C ASN A 77 13.57 10.68 -3.29
N ILE A 78 13.42 10.11 -4.48
CA ILE A 78 13.57 8.68 -4.74
C ILE A 78 14.55 8.51 -5.89
N ARG A 79 15.52 7.61 -5.72
CA ARG A 79 16.54 7.34 -6.72
C ARG A 79 17.05 5.91 -6.69
N SER A 80 17.66 5.48 -7.77
CA SER A 80 18.62 4.38 -7.80
C SER A 80 20.03 4.96 -7.74
N TRP A 81 20.93 4.31 -6.99
CA TRP A 81 22.31 4.80 -6.94
C TRP A 81 22.95 4.69 -8.33
N GLY A 82 23.61 5.77 -8.76
CA GLY A 82 24.21 5.88 -10.08
C GLY A 82 23.28 6.34 -11.18
N ASP A 83 21.98 6.59 -10.92
CA ASP A 83 21.04 7.10 -11.92
C ASP A 83 21.22 8.59 -12.27
N VAL A 84 21.99 9.32 -11.45
CA VAL A 84 22.42 10.70 -11.68
C VAL A 84 23.94 10.72 -11.74
N SER A 85 24.51 11.41 -12.74
CA SER A 85 25.95 11.58 -12.87
C SER A 85 26.55 12.25 -11.62
N THR A 86 27.78 11.84 -11.22
CA THR A 86 28.51 12.42 -10.08
C THR A 86 28.78 13.92 -10.23
N THR A 87 28.77 14.42 -11.46
CA THR A 87 29.01 15.83 -11.82
C THR A 87 27.76 16.52 -12.38
N ALA A 88 26.56 15.95 -12.14
CA ALA A 88 25.33 16.54 -12.65
C ALA A 88 25.03 17.88 -11.99
N THR A 89 24.60 18.85 -12.79
CA THR A 89 24.19 20.19 -12.32
C THR A 89 22.73 20.22 -11.82
N ALA A 90 21.95 19.18 -12.14
CA ALA A 90 20.56 19.01 -11.69
C ALA A 90 20.24 17.55 -11.40
N ASP A 91 19.37 17.31 -10.44
CA ASP A 91 18.84 15.97 -10.12
C ASP A 91 17.59 15.70 -10.95
N LYS A 92 17.67 14.76 -11.90
CA LYS A 92 16.51 14.36 -12.74
C LYS A 92 15.34 13.79 -11.92
N ASN A 93 15.61 13.25 -10.72
CA ASN A 93 14.58 12.68 -9.86
C ASN A 93 13.76 13.75 -9.12
N GLY A 94 14.34 14.96 -8.95
CA GLY A 94 13.70 16.08 -8.30
C GLY A 94 13.26 15.80 -6.86
N VAL A 95 12.32 16.63 -6.39
CA VAL A 95 11.64 16.47 -5.10
C VAL A 95 10.15 16.42 -5.35
N ALA A 96 9.50 15.34 -4.91
CA ALA A 96 8.06 15.17 -5.00
C ALA A 96 7.38 15.52 -3.67
N VAL A 97 6.17 16.04 -3.74
CA VAL A 97 5.28 16.17 -2.59
C VAL A 97 4.55 14.85 -2.39
N PHE A 98 4.90 14.11 -1.34
CA PHE A 98 4.25 12.84 -1.00
C PHE A 98 2.96 13.04 -0.21
N GLU A 99 2.98 13.97 0.77
CA GLU A 99 1.77 14.42 1.46
C GLU A 99 1.78 15.95 1.58
N ALA A 100 0.63 16.57 1.38
CA ALA A 100 0.39 18.00 1.63
C ALA A 100 -1.10 18.17 1.95
N TRP A 101 -1.44 18.24 3.23
CA TRP A 101 -2.82 18.33 3.67
C TRP A 101 -2.98 19.21 4.90
N ALA A 102 -4.19 19.74 5.06
CA ALA A 102 -4.64 20.41 6.27
C ALA A 102 -5.91 19.76 6.80
N GLN A 103 -6.04 19.69 8.12
CA GLN A 103 -7.20 19.17 8.84
C GLN A 103 -7.69 20.18 9.86
N TYR A 104 -9.01 20.34 9.96
CA TYR A 104 -9.65 21.12 11.00
C TYR A 104 -10.57 20.24 11.84
N ASP A 105 -10.39 20.29 13.17
CA ASP A 105 -11.21 19.57 14.14
C ASP A 105 -12.37 20.48 14.58
N PHE A 106 -13.57 20.34 13.99
CA PHE A 106 -14.76 21.18 14.30
C PHE A 106 -15.20 21.00 15.74
N SER A 107 -15.11 19.76 16.22
CA SER A 107 -15.46 19.36 17.58
C SER A 107 -14.56 18.18 18.01
N PRO A 108 -14.65 17.71 19.26
CA PRO A 108 -13.90 16.52 19.69
C PRO A 108 -14.15 15.25 18.85
N ASN A 109 -15.29 15.18 18.18
CA ASN A 109 -15.70 13.99 17.42
C ASN A 109 -15.69 14.20 15.89
N TRP A 110 -15.57 15.42 15.39
CA TRP A 110 -15.71 15.73 13.98
C TRP A 110 -14.46 16.43 13.43
N SER A 111 -13.94 15.94 12.33
CA SER A 111 -12.86 16.61 11.60
C SER A 111 -13.05 16.52 10.09
N ALA A 112 -12.43 17.44 9.36
CA ALA A 112 -12.26 17.33 7.91
C ALA A 112 -10.80 17.58 7.53
N ARG A 113 -10.29 16.77 6.59
CA ARG A 113 -8.95 16.85 6.03
C ARG A 113 -9.03 16.99 4.52
N PHE A 114 -8.22 17.89 3.97
CA PHE A 114 -8.17 18.17 2.54
C PHE A 114 -6.73 18.17 2.07
N GLY A 115 -6.48 17.59 0.91
CA GLY A 115 -5.20 17.60 0.23
C GLY A 115 -4.65 16.19 -0.02
N ARG A 116 -3.36 16.15 -0.41
CA ARG A 116 -2.65 14.94 -0.75
C ARG A 116 -2.27 14.17 0.52
N GLN A 117 -2.82 12.98 0.70
CA GLN A 117 -2.75 12.21 1.95
C GLN A 117 -2.68 10.72 1.70
N VAL A 118 -2.08 9.99 2.63
CA VAL A 118 -2.16 8.53 2.69
C VAL A 118 -3.56 8.12 3.14
N ILE A 119 -4.15 7.15 2.44
CA ILE A 119 -5.41 6.49 2.82
C ILE A 119 -5.09 5.03 3.10
N SER A 120 -5.19 4.61 4.35
CA SER A 120 -4.77 3.28 4.80
C SER A 120 -5.69 2.78 5.90
N TYR A 121 -6.34 1.63 5.66
CA TYR A 121 -7.30 1.03 6.58
C TYR A 121 -7.06 -0.47 6.77
N ASP A 122 -7.46 -0.98 7.91
CA ASP A 122 -7.45 -2.39 8.29
C ASP A 122 -6.06 -3.03 8.13
N ASN A 123 -5.95 -4.15 7.42
CA ASN A 123 -4.69 -4.81 7.08
C ASN A 123 -4.09 -4.30 5.75
N GLN A 124 -4.61 -3.23 5.20
CA GLN A 124 -4.16 -2.65 3.93
C GLN A 124 -4.40 -3.54 2.69
N ARG A 125 -5.31 -4.50 2.76
CA ARG A 125 -5.61 -5.36 1.59
C ARG A 125 -6.33 -4.61 0.47
N ILE A 126 -7.13 -3.58 0.79
CA ILE A 126 -7.91 -2.79 -0.19
C ILE A 126 -7.39 -1.36 -0.31
N LEU A 127 -7.15 -0.68 0.82
CA LEU A 127 -6.63 0.68 0.90
C LEU A 127 -5.38 0.66 1.77
N GLY A 128 -4.21 0.94 1.19
CA GLY A 128 -2.92 0.86 1.85
C GLY A 128 -1.94 1.93 1.40
N GLU A 129 -0.88 2.12 2.16
CA GLU A 129 0.15 3.14 1.90
C GLU A 129 1.25 2.67 0.93
N ILE A 130 1.31 1.37 0.62
CA ILE A 130 2.32 0.72 -0.23
C ILE A 130 3.76 1.13 0.19
N ASP A 131 4.02 1.13 1.50
CA ASP A 131 5.29 1.68 2.03
C ASP A 131 6.52 0.83 1.66
N TRP A 132 6.35 -0.42 1.24
CA TRP A 132 7.46 -1.26 0.79
C TRP A 132 8.22 -0.65 -0.38
N ILE A 133 7.54 -0.20 -1.44
CA ILE A 133 8.19 0.52 -2.54
C ILE A 133 8.69 1.88 -2.06
N GLN A 134 9.72 2.41 -2.72
CA GLN A 134 10.28 3.69 -2.28
C GLN A 134 9.29 4.85 -2.44
N GLN A 135 8.40 4.77 -3.43
CA GLN A 135 7.40 5.81 -3.74
C GLN A 135 6.33 5.96 -2.66
N GLY A 136 5.81 4.84 -2.14
CA GLY A 136 4.59 4.84 -1.34
C GLY A 136 3.36 5.21 -2.16
N GLN A 137 2.19 5.33 -1.52
CA GLN A 137 0.93 5.70 -2.15
C GLN A 137 0.24 6.82 -1.37
N SER A 138 -0.20 7.86 -2.08
CA SER A 138 -1.01 8.95 -1.55
C SER A 138 -2.07 9.39 -2.55
N HIS A 139 -3.15 9.99 -2.06
CA HIS A 139 -4.33 10.38 -2.84
C HIS A 139 -4.66 11.84 -2.58
N ASP A 140 -5.04 12.58 -3.63
CA ASP A 140 -5.60 13.92 -3.49
C ASP A 140 -7.08 13.76 -3.15
N ALA A 141 -7.47 14.07 -1.90
CA ALA A 141 -8.79 13.72 -1.38
C ALA A 141 -9.28 14.67 -0.30
N ALA A 142 -10.60 14.71 -0.14
CA ALA A 142 -11.29 15.21 1.05
C ALA A 142 -11.69 14.02 1.92
N LEU A 143 -11.45 14.11 3.23
CA LEU A 143 -11.81 13.12 4.23
C LEU A 143 -12.58 13.79 5.35
N PHE A 144 -13.79 13.31 5.62
CA PHE A 144 -14.62 13.70 6.76
C PHE A 144 -14.67 12.55 7.75
N SER A 145 -14.26 12.81 8.99
CA SER A 145 -14.19 11.80 10.04
C SER A 145 -15.10 12.13 11.20
N PHE A 146 -15.84 11.10 11.66
CA PHE A 146 -16.67 11.15 12.84
C PHE A 146 -16.30 10.00 13.79
N HIS A 147 -15.79 10.30 14.99
CA HIS A 147 -15.26 9.31 15.93
C HIS A 147 -15.77 9.50 17.36
N PRO A 148 -17.05 9.18 17.62
CA PRO A 148 -17.61 9.22 18.97
C PRO A 148 -17.23 7.93 19.73
N LYS A 149 -16.54 8.06 20.87
CA LYS A 149 -16.14 6.92 21.73
C LYS A 149 -15.48 5.78 20.96
N ASN A 150 -16.17 4.63 20.86
CA ASN A 150 -15.65 3.39 20.25
C ASN A 150 -16.03 3.24 18.77
N HIS A 151 -16.55 4.28 18.15
CA HIS A 151 -16.96 4.27 16.74
C HIS A 151 -16.10 5.23 15.93
N GLN A 152 -15.85 4.88 14.68
CA GLN A 152 -15.25 5.78 13.70
C GLN A 152 -15.96 5.58 12.36
N LEU A 153 -16.37 6.68 11.75
CA LEU A 153 -16.89 6.72 10.39
C LEU A 153 -16.04 7.71 9.59
N ASP A 154 -15.39 7.23 8.55
CA ASP A 154 -14.62 8.03 7.60
C ASP A 154 -15.34 8.03 6.25
N LEU A 155 -15.59 9.23 5.72
CA LEU A 155 -16.17 9.45 4.39
C LEU A 155 -15.11 10.15 3.54
N GLY A 156 -14.63 9.49 2.49
CA GLY A 156 -13.60 10.02 1.61
C GLY A 156 -14.11 10.28 0.19
N PHE A 157 -13.60 11.36 -0.42
CA PHE A 157 -13.94 11.81 -1.77
C PHE A 157 -12.68 12.25 -2.50
N ALA A 158 -12.47 11.74 -3.71
CA ALA A 158 -11.40 12.15 -4.59
C ALA A 158 -11.91 12.29 -6.02
N MET A 159 -11.36 13.29 -6.74
CA MET A 159 -11.64 13.54 -8.14
C MET A 159 -10.35 13.98 -8.82
N ASN A 160 -10.01 13.35 -9.93
CA ASN A 160 -8.74 13.54 -10.62
C ASN A 160 -8.93 14.11 -12.03
N ALA A 161 -8.00 14.94 -12.44
CA ALA A 161 -7.88 15.48 -13.78
C ALA A 161 -6.39 15.70 -14.12
N ASN A 162 -6.03 15.71 -15.42
CA ASN A 162 -4.65 15.97 -15.84
C ASN A 162 -4.26 17.45 -15.72
N ALA A 163 -5.24 18.37 -15.79
CA ALA A 163 -5.03 19.82 -15.75
C ALA A 163 -6.34 20.55 -15.43
N GLU A 164 -6.24 21.85 -15.21
CA GLU A 164 -7.37 22.81 -15.21
C GLU A 164 -7.79 23.09 -16.65
N ASN A 165 -8.81 22.37 -17.14
CA ASN A 165 -9.27 22.49 -18.52
C ASN A 165 -10.44 23.46 -18.63
N LEU A 166 -10.43 24.35 -19.65
CA LEU A 166 -11.54 25.24 -19.96
C LEU A 166 -12.72 24.52 -20.63
N VAL A 167 -12.45 23.37 -21.27
CA VAL A 167 -13.46 22.52 -21.92
C VAL A 167 -13.16 21.05 -21.56
N ALA A 168 -14.17 20.20 -21.69
CA ALA A 168 -13.99 18.77 -21.43
C ALA A 168 -12.90 18.17 -22.33
N PRO A 169 -11.93 17.41 -21.77
CA PRO A 169 -10.93 16.70 -22.56
C PRO A 169 -11.58 15.72 -23.54
N LYS A 170 -10.94 15.48 -24.68
CA LYS A 170 -11.35 14.45 -25.65
C LYS A 170 -10.62 13.12 -25.47
N THR A 171 -9.63 13.07 -24.58
CA THR A 171 -8.88 11.87 -24.23
C THR A 171 -9.14 11.50 -22.77
N PRO A 172 -9.29 10.20 -22.46
CA PRO A 172 -9.61 9.79 -21.12
C PRO A 172 -8.46 10.06 -20.13
N TYR A 173 -8.82 10.31 -18.89
CA TYR A 173 -7.88 10.34 -17.77
C TYR A 173 -7.50 8.91 -17.40
N THR A 174 -6.25 8.53 -17.61
CA THR A 174 -5.73 7.17 -17.41
C THR A 174 -4.58 7.07 -16.39
N THR A 175 -4.15 8.21 -15.83
CA THR A 175 -3.04 8.23 -14.85
C THR A 175 -3.40 7.44 -13.58
N ASN A 176 -4.67 7.49 -13.17
CA ASN A 176 -5.21 6.79 -12.00
C ASN A 176 -6.73 6.62 -12.16
N TYR A 177 -7.49 6.38 -11.05
CA TYR A 177 -8.96 6.49 -11.09
C TYR A 177 -9.40 7.93 -11.38
N LYS A 178 -10.53 8.09 -12.07
CA LYS A 178 -11.15 9.40 -12.32
C LYS A 178 -11.78 9.99 -11.08
N SER A 179 -12.48 9.13 -10.31
CA SER A 179 -13.09 9.52 -9.04
C SER A 179 -13.14 8.35 -8.07
N MET A 180 -13.13 8.68 -6.80
CA MET A 180 -13.26 7.70 -5.70
C MET A 180 -14.14 8.27 -4.62
N GLN A 181 -15.07 7.49 -4.13
CA GLN A 181 -15.87 7.75 -2.95
C GLN A 181 -15.81 6.52 -2.06
N TYR A 182 -15.63 6.71 -0.74
CA TYR A 182 -15.68 5.58 0.17
C TYR A 182 -16.31 5.97 1.51
N ALA A 183 -16.85 4.96 2.18
CA ALA A 183 -17.23 4.99 3.58
C ALA A 183 -16.52 3.83 4.29
N TRP A 184 -15.77 4.14 5.33
CA TRP A 184 -15.17 3.16 6.21
C TRP A 184 -15.69 3.38 7.63
N TYR A 185 -16.31 2.33 8.18
CA TYR A 185 -16.83 2.35 9.53
C TYR A 185 -16.08 1.35 10.40
N HIS A 186 -15.67 1.74 11.59
CA HIS A 186 -15.00 0.89 12.57
C HIS A 186 -15.68 0.96 13.92
N THR A 187 -15.75 -0.19 14.58
CA THR A 187 -16.24 -0.29 15.96
C THR A 187 -15.65 -1.52 16.65
N GLN A 188 -15.79 -1.56 17.97
CA GLN A 188 -15.35 -2.70 18.78
C GLN A 188 -16.54 -3.31 19.52
N PHE A 189 -16.73 -4.63 19.36
CA PHE A 189 -17.68 -5.45 20.08
C PHE A 189 -16.92 -6.44 20.98
N GLY A 190 -16.85 -6.14 22.27
CA GLY A 190 -16.06 -6.95 23.21
C GLY A 190 -14.57 -7.06 22.79
N LYS A 191 -14.12 -8.26 22.41
CA LYS A 191 -12.74 -8.52 21.96
C LYS A 191 -12.58 -8.47 20.43
N ILE A 192 -13.65 -8.19 19.69
CA ILE A 192 -13.65 -8.17 18.24
C ILE A 192 -13.68 -6.72 17.77
N ASN A 193 -12.64 -6.30 17.04
CA ASN A 193 -12.65 -5.08 16.25
C ASN A 193 -13.25 -5.41 14.88
N THR A 194 -14.19 -4.60 14.45
CA THR A 194 -14.94 -4.81 13.21
C THR A 194 -14.89 -3.54 12.37
N SER A 195 -14.57 -3.66 11.10
CA SER A 195 -14.75 -2.59 10.13
C SER A 195 -15.61 -3.02 8.96
N LEU A 196 -16.27 -2.04 8.36
CA LEU A 196 -17.06 -2.16 7.13
C LEU A 196 -16.51 -1.16 6.12
N LEU A 197 -16.32 -1.58 4.88
CA LEU A 197 -15.89 -0.74 3.77
C LEU A 197 -16.93 -0.75 2.65
N LEU A 198 -17.27 0.43 2.15
CA LEU A 198 -17.93 0.67 0.87
C LEU A 198 -17.02 1.57 0.06
N LEU A 199 -16.52 1.12 -1.08
CA LEU A 199 -15.62 1.87 -1.95
C LEU A 199 -16.18 1.85 -3.36
N ASN A 200 -16.39 3.04 -3.94
CA ASN A 200 -16.79 3.24 -5.32
C ASN A 200 -15.63 3.89 -6.09
N THR A 201 -15.14 3.25 -7.14
CA THR A 201 -14.00 3.74 -7.92
C THR A 201 -14.40 3.86 -9.38
N GLY A 202 -14.27 5.08 -9.94
CA GLY A 202 -14.60 5.39 -11.34
C GLY A 202 -13.35 5.41 -12.21
N TYR A 203 -13.41 4.74 -13.37
CA TYR A 203 -12.36 4.75 -14.40
C TYR A 203 -12.92 5.34 -15.68
N GLU A 204 -12.25 6.36 -16.22
CA GLU A 204 -12.64 7.00 -17.46
C GLU A 204 -12.04 6.25 -18.65
N PHE A 205 -12.83 6.06 -19.70
CA PHE A 205 -12.40 5.37 -20.92
C PHE A 205 -13.13 5.96 -22.13
N GLU A 206 -12.61 5.73 -23.31
CA GLU A 206 -13.24 6.13 -24.56
C GLU A 206 -14.15 5.00 -25.04
N LYS A 207 -15.47 5.23 -24.99
CA LYS A 207 -16.47 4.27 -25.45
C LYS A 207 -16.60 4.26 -26.96
N SER A 208 -16.50 5.43 -27.58
CA SER A 208 -16.44 5.65 -29.02
C SER A 208 -15.66 6.92 -29.29
N VAL A 209 -15.17 7.13 -30.51
CA VAL A 209 -14.31 8.27 -30.86
C VAL A 209 -14.88 9.59 -30.33
N GLY A 210 -14.15 10.19 -29.40
CA GLY A 210 -14.50 11.47 -28.77
C GLY A 210 -15.61 11.41 -27.70
N ASN A 211 -16.13 10.22 -27.38
CA ASN A 211 -17.13 10.03 -26.32
C ASN A 211 -16.50 9.31 -25.10
N LEU A 212 -16.29 10.06 -24.04
CA LEU A 212 -15.72 9.57 -22.79
C LEU A 212 -16.83 9.18 -21.83
N GLU A 213 -16.68 8.00 -21.21
CA GLU A 213 -17.55 7.51 -20.14
C GLU A 213 -16.73 7.13 -18.91
N VAL A 214 -17.38 7.08 -17.76
CA VAL A 214 -16.79 6.61 -16.50
C VAL A 214 -17.53 5.37 -16.03
N ASP A 215 -16.85 4.25 -16.00
CA ASP A 215 -17.36 3.03 -15.37
C ASP A 215 -17.02 3.00 -13.90
N TYR A 216 -17.99 2.60 -13.09
CA TYR A 216 -17.84 2.51 -11.65
C TYR A 216 -17.80 1.05 -11.19
N LYS A 217 -16.75 0.73 -10.44
CA LYS A 217 -16.59 -0.53 -9.72
C LYS A 217 -16.76 -0.29 -8.23
N GLN A 218 -17.66 -1.05 -7.60
CA GLN A 218 -17.87 -1.04 -6.18
C GLN A 218 -17.08 -2.19 -5.53
N THR A 219 -16.37 -1.90 -4.44
CA THR A 219 -15.79 -2.88 -3.53
C THR A 219 -16.41 -2.69 -2.16
N PHE A 220 -16.93 -3.75 -1.58
CA PHE A 220 -17.59 -3.70 -0.28
C PHE A 220 -17.21 -4.92 0.56
N GLY A 221 -17.19 -4.77 1.86
CA GLY A 221 -16.86 -5.90 2.73
C GLY A 221 -16.60 -5.53 4.17
N THR A 222 -16.07 -6.50 4.90
CA THR A 222 -15.77 -6.40 6.32
C THR A 222 -14.39 -6.94 6.65
N TYR A 223 -13.77 -6.37 7.67
CA TYR A 223 -12.56 -6.88 8.26
C TYR A 223 -12.74 -7.01 9.78
N LEU A 224 -12.49 -8.20 10.29
CA LEU A 224 -12.64 -8.56 11.69
C LEU A 224 -11.27 -8.87 12.29
N VAL A 225 -11.00 -8.38 13.49
CA VAL A 225 -9.80 -8.71 14.27
C VAL A 225 -10.20 -9.15 15.66
N PHE A 226 -9.80 -10.35 16.04
CA PHE A 226 -9.93 -10.87 17.37
C PHE A 226 -8.55 -10.98 18.02
N LYS A 227 -8.41 -10.41 19.24
CA LYS A 227 -7.19 -10.55 20.06
C LYS A 227 -7.57 -10.90 21.48
N ASP A 228 -7.06 -12.01 21.98
CA ASP A 228 -7.24 -12.41 23.37
C ASP A 228 -6.04 -13.21 23.89
N LYS A 229 -5.32 -12.65 24.87
CA LYS A 229 -4.15 -13.27 25.48
C LYS A 229 -3.12 -13.70 24.42
N LYS A 230 -3.05 -15.01 24.15
CA LYS A 230 -2.13 -15.63 23.19
C LYS A 230 -2.68 -15.73 21.78
N TRP A 231 -3.99 -15.49 21.58
CA TRP A 231 -4.66 -15.61 20.29
C TRP A 231 -4.71 -14.28 19.56
N ASP A 232 -4.44 -14.34 18.27
CA ASP A 232 -4.55 -13.21 17.35
C ASP A 232 -5.08 -13.76 16.02
N SER A 233 -6.27 -13.33 15.64
CA SER A 233 -6.90 -13.78 14.39
C SER A 233 -7.55 -12.65 13.66
N ASN A 234 -7.63 -12.78 12.35
CA ASN A 234 -8.36 -11.85 11.51
C ASN A 234 -9.10 -12.58 10.39
N LEU A 235 -10.14 -11.92 9.89
CA LEU A 235 -10.96 -12.37 8.77
C LEU A 235 -11.33 -11.16 7.90
N GLY A 236 -11.01 -11.21 6.62
CA GLY A 236 -11.43 -10.24 5.62
C GLY A 236 -12.35 -10.89 4.59
N LEU A 237 -13.50 -10.29 4.32
CA LEU A 237 -14.44 -10.73 3.29
C LEU A 237 -14.83 -9.53 2.44
N TYR A 238 -14.57 -9.58 1.12
CA TYR A 238 -14.87 -8.49 0.20
C TYR A 238 -15.52 -8.99 -1.08
N GLY A 239 -16.47 -8.21 -1.60
CA GLY A 239 -17.09 -8.40 -2.88
C GLY A 239 -16.81 -7.23 -3.82
N GLN A 240 -16.82 -7.50 -5.14
CA GLN A 240 -16.72 -6.48 -6.17
C GLN A 240 -17.83 -6.62 -7.19
N THR A 241 -18.46 -5.50 -7.57
CA THR A 241 -19.54 -5.43 -8.56
C THR A 241 -19.42 -4.16 -9.39
N GLY A 242 -20.36 -3.92 -10.31
CA GLY A 242 -20.39 -2.77 -11.19
C GLY A 242 -19.77 -3.05 -12.55
N LYS A 243 -19.00 -2.09 -13.07
CA LYS A 243 -18.39 -2.18 -14.40
C LYS A 243 -16.92 -1.81 -14.40
N ASN A 244 -16.21 -2.37 -15.38
CA ASN A 244 -14.83 -2.03 -15.71
C ASN A 244 -14.67 -2.10 -17.23
N PHE A 245 -14.51 -0.94 -17.90
CA PHE A 245 -14.41 -0.80 -19.36
C PHE A 245 -15.53 -1.56 -20.11
N ASN A 246 -16.80 -1.23 -19.81
CA ASN A 246 -18.03 -1.87 -20.30
C ASN A 246 -18.31 -3.30 -19.83
N ASN A 247 -17.34 -3.98 -19.21
CA ASN A 247 -17.54 -5.34 -18.72
C ASN A 247 -18.13 -5.33 -17.31
N ASN A 248 -19.14 -6.15 -17.05
CA ASN A 248 -19.67 -6.34 -15.70
C ASN A 248 -18.59 -6.95 -14.80
N VAL A 249 -18.60 -6.59 -13.52
CA VAL A 249 -17.71 -7.14 -12.49
C VAL A 249 -18.51 -7.99 -11.51
N SER A 250 -18.02 -9.19 -11.21
CA SER A 250 -18.57 -10.07 -10.19
C SER A 250 -17.44 -10.90 -9.59
N ALA A 251 -16.80 -10.39 -8.55
CA ALA A 251 -15.61 -10.98 -7.97
C ALA A 251 -15.67 -10.93 -6.44
N TRP A 252 -14.91 -11.79 -5.77
CA TRP A 252 -14.90 -11.84 -4.32
C TRP A 252 -13.54 -12.30 -3.75
N TYR A 253 -13.32 -11.96 -2.49
CA TYR A 253 -12.14 -12.28 -1.71
C TYR A 253 -12.55 -12.76 -0.33
N ALA A 254 -11.84 -13.78 0.17
CA ALA A 254 -11.87 -14.19 1.56
C ALA A 254 -10.45 -14.45 2.03
N GLY A 255 -10.06 -13.88 3.15
CA GLY A 255 -8.75 -14.10 3.76
C GLY A 255 -8.89 -14.25 5.27
N ALA A 256 -8.24 -15.26 5.85
CA ALA A 256 -8.25 -15.52 7.28
C ALA A 256 -6.83 -15.82 7.77
N ASN A 257 -6.54 -15.39 9.00
CA ASN A 257 -5.31 -15.72 9.71
C ASN A 257 -5.64 -16.08 11.15
N LEU A 258 -5.03 -17.15 11.67
CA LEU A 258 -5.12 -17.57 13.05
C LEU A 258 -3.72 -17.70 13.65
N GLY A 259 -3.37 -16.81 14.55
CA GLY A 259 -2.09 -16.77 15.23
C GLY A 259 -2.19 -17.17 16.70
N TYR A 260 -1.17 -17.88 17.18
CA TYR A 260 -1.02 -18.25 18.58
C TYR A 260 0.41 -17.98 19.07
N ALA A 261 0.53 -17.25 20.18
CA ALA A 261 1.80 -17.02 20.86
C ALA A 261 2.13 -18.23 21.73
N LEU A 262 3.05 -19.09 21.27
CA LEU A 262 3.52 -20.25 22.04
C LEU A 262 4.31 -19.79 23.25
N THR A 263 5.16 -18.77 23.07
CA THR A 263 5.88 -18.07 24.14
C THR A 263 5.81 -16.55 23.87
N ASP A 264 6.34 -15.74 24.78
CA ASP A 264 6.45 -14.28 24.56
C ASP A 264 7.36 -13.92 23.38
N ALA A 265 8.29 -14.83 23.04
CA ALA A 265 9.24 -14.63 21.95
C ALA A 265 8.81 -15.30 20.64
N PHE A 266 7.95 -16.33 20.67
CA PHE A 266 7.63 -17.14 19.50
C PHE A 266 6.13 -17.21 19.24
N LYS A 267 5.72 -16.80 18.04
CA LYS A 267 4.34 -16.88 17.53
C LYS A 267 4.29 -17.66 16.23
N ALA A 268 3.34 -18.56 16.11
CA ALA A 268 2.98 -19.25 14.88
C ALA A 268 1.59 -18.81 14.41
N SER A 269 1.41 -18.66 13.10
CA SER A 269 0.12 -18.30 12.51
C SER A 269 -0.13 -19.11 11.25
N LEU A 270 -1.35 -19.63 11.10
CA LEU A 270 -1.84 -20.22 9.86
C LEU A 270 -2.71 -19.21 9.15
N GLY A 271 -2.52 -19.05 7.84
CA GLY A 271 -3.33 -18.18 7.04
C GLY A 271 -3.76 -18.82 5.71
N TYR A 272 -4.86 -18.32 5.20
CA TYR A 272 -5.39 -18.70 3.91
C TYR A 272 -6.05 -17.50 3.24
N GLU A 273 -5.76 -17.29 1.96
CA GLU A 273 -6.43 -16.31 1.11
C GLU A 273 -7.01 -16.96 -0.13
N PHE A 274 -8.19 -16.51 -0.50
CA PHE A 274 -8.87 -16.84 -1.73
C PHE A 274 -9.23 -15.56 -2.48
N LEU A 275 -8.75 -15.43 -3.71
CA LEU A 275 -9.14 -14.39 -4.64
C LEU A 275 -9.80 -15.05 -5.84
N SER A 276 -11.05 -14.69 -6.12
CA SER A 276 -11.79 -15.24 -7.25
C SER A 276 -11.11 -14.93 -8.59
N GLY A 277 -11.36 -15.75 -9.58
CA GLY A 277 -10.87 -15.61 -10.94
C GLY A 277 -11.87 -16.14 -11.96
N LYS A 278 -11.38 -16.36 -13.18
CA LYS A 278 -12.17 -16.90 -14.29
C LYS A 278 -11.40 -18.02 -14.97
N ASP A 279 -12.10 -19.12 -15.32
CA ASP A 279 -11.54 -20.17 -16.15
C ASP A 279 -11.10 -19.62 -17.50
N GLN A 280 -9.96 -20.09 -18.02
CA GLN A 280 -9.44 -19.62 -19.31
C GLN A 280 -10.31 -20.04 -20.51
N ASP A 281 -11.11 -21.09 -20.37
CA ASP A 281 -12.10 -21.52 -21.37
C ASP A 281 -13.48 -20.81 -21.25
N ASN A 282 -13.64 -19.95 -20.24
CA ASN A 282 -14.87 -19.19 -20.04
C ASN A 282 -14.92 -17.95 -20.93
N THR A 283 -15.86 -17.94 -21.90
CA THR A 283 -16.02 -16.87 -22.90
C THR A 283 -16.78 -15.63 -22.39
N SER A 284 -17.36 -15.66 -21.19
CA SER A 284 -18.07 -14.51 -20.61
C SER A 284 -17.17 -13.27 -20.54
N LEU A 285 -17.70 -12.10 -20.90
CA LEU A 285 -17.01 -10.82 -20.74
C LEU A 285 -17.00 -10.32 -19.27
N THR A 286 -17.74 -10.98 -18.38
CA THR A 286 -17.76 -10.60 -16.96
C THR A 286 -16.39 -10.79 -16.34
N VAL A 287 -15.87 -9.75 -15.70
CA VAL A 287 -14.63 -9.77 -14.89
C VAL A 287 -14.93 -10.47 -13.57
N LYS A 288 -14.40 -11.68 -13.40
CA LYS A 288 -14.56 -12.49 -12.18
C LYS A 288 -13.33 -12.49 -11.29
N SER A 289 -12.22 -11.94 -11.76
CA SER A 289 -10.98 -11.85 -11.01
C SER A 289 -11.05 -10.69 -10.00
N PHE A 290 -10.91 -11.00 -8.72
CA PHE A 290 -10.83 -9.99 -7.66
C PHE A 290 -9.57 -9.13 -7.82
N SER A 291 -9.72 -7.81 -7.67
CA SER A 291 -8.61 -6.87 -7.76
C SER A 291 -8.46 -6.11 -6.43
N PRO A 292 -7.38 -6.29 -5.68
CA PRO A 292 -7.11 -5.57 -4.42
C PRO A 292 -6.65 -4.12 -4.63
N ILE A 293 -7.20 -3.44 -5.55
CA ILE A 293 -7.08 -2.07 -6.09
C ILE A 293 -5.90 -1.24 -5.56
N PHE A 294 -6.05 -0.67 -4.33
CA PHE A 294 -5.08 0.24 -3.70
C PHE A 294 -4.36 -0.40 -2.51
N GLY A 295 -4.37 -1.73 -2.45
CA GLY A 295 -3.78 -2.48 -1.35
C GLY A 295 -2.25 -2.47 -1.36
N THR A 296 -1.65 -2.68 -0.20
CA THR A 296 -0.20 -2.93 -0.04
C THR A 296 0.11 -4.39 -0.44
N ASN A 297 -0.06 -4.68 -1.75
CA ASN A 297 -0.10 -6.05 -2.26
C ASN A 297 1.19 -6.85 -2.03
N HIS A 298 2.35 -6.18 -1.95
CA HIS A 298 3.64 -6.82 -1.57
C HIS A 298 3.61 -7.50 -0.19
N ALA A 299 2.72 -7.09 0.71
CA ALA A 299 2.59 -7.71 2.04
C ALA A 299 1.80 -9.03 2.02
N PHE A 300 1.29 -9.44 0.85
CA PHE A 300 0.42 -10.59 0.65
C PHE A 300 0.91 -11.46 -0.50
N ASN A 301 0.58 -12.74 -0.45
CA ASN A 301 0.77 -13.71 -1.53
C ASN A 301 2.24 -13.86 -1.97
N GLY A 302 3.17 -13.90 -1.00
CA GLY A 302 4.59 -14.04 -1.21
C GLY A 302 5.32 -12.73 -1.52
N PHE A 303 6.58 -12.61 -1.11
CA PHE A 303 7.37 -11.38 -1.24
C PHE A 303 8.08 -11.24 -2.59
N MET A 304 8.08 -12.27 -3.42
CA MET A 304 8.63 -12.19 -4.79
C MET A 304 7.65 -11.54 -5.78
N ASP A 305 6.50 -11.03 -5.33
CA ASP A 305 5.54 -10.23 -6.11
C ASP A 305 4.99 -10.95 -7.36
N TYR A 306 4.84 -12.26 -7.33
CA TYR A 306 4.26 -13.01 -8.45
C TYR A 306 2.79 -12.71 -8.68
N PHE A 307 2.08 -12.23 -7.65
CA PHE A 307 0.63 -12.05 -7.68
C PHE A 307 0.21 -10.66 -7.22
N TYR A 308 -0.64 -9.99 -8.00
CA TYR A 308 -1.32 -8.72 -7.69
C TYR A 308 -0.45 -7.48 -7.46
N VAL A 309 0.85 -7.57 -7.70
CA VAL A 309 1.76 -6.42 -7.68
C VAL A 309 2.04 -5.97 -9.13
N GLY A 310 1.00 -5.43 -9.79
CA GLY A 310 1.04 -5.02 -11.17
C GLY A 310 0.94 -6.18 -12.18
N ASN A 311 0.62 -7.37 -11.72
CA ASN A 311 0.48 -8.59 -12.53
C ASN A 311 -0.64 -9.49 -12.00
N HIS A 312 -0.94 -10.61 -12.67
CA HIS A 312 -1.95 -11.61 -12.28
C HIS A 312 -3.37 -11.03 -12.10
N GLN A 313 -3.65 -9.87 -12.71
CA GLN A 313 -4.98 -9.27 -12.73
C GLN A 313 -5.80 -9.86 -13.90
N ASN A 314 -7.14 -9.86 -13.76
CA ASN A 314 -8.05 -10.47 -14.72
C ASN A 314 -7.69 -11.93 -15.06
N SER A 315 -7.17 -12.66 -14.09
CA SER A 315 -6.59 -13.99 -14.18
C SER A 315 -7.53 -15.05 -13.60
N VAL A 316 -6.98 -16.25 -13.48
CA VAL A 316 -7.65 -17.44 -12.91
C VAL A 316 -7.87 -17.33 -11.39
N GLY A 317 -7.48 -16.23 -10.76
CA GLY A 317 -7.56 -16.06 -9.31
C GLY A 317 -6.38 -16.71 -8.58
N LEU A 318 -6.48 -16.76 -7.26
CA LEU A 318 -5.40 -17.31 -6.41
C LEU A 318 -5.97 -17.91 -5.14
N GLN A 319 -5.42 -19.04 -4.73
CA GLN A 319 -5.46 -19.60 -3.39
C GLN A 319 -4.04 -19.56 -2.82
N ASP A 320 -3.90 -19.03 -1.62
CA ASP A 320 -2.63 -18.94 -0.90
C ASP A 320 -2.80 -19.49 0.51
N ALA A 321 -2.20 -20.64 0.78
CA ALA A 321 -2.12 -21.21 2.12
C ALA A 321 -0.71 -20.99 2.68
N TYR A 322 -0.60 -20.41 3.87
CA TYR A 322 0.70 -20.10 4.45
C TYR A 322 0.80 -20.38 5.94
N LEU A 323 2.03 -20.65 6.38
CA LEU A 323 2.42 -20.74 7.79
C LEU A 323 3.40 -19.60 8.08
N LYS A 324 3.08 -18.71 9.02
CA LYS A 324 3.97 -17.63 9.43
C LYS A 324 4.54 -17.87 10.82
N LEU A 325 5.84 -17.96 10.91
CA LEU A 325 6.59 -18.16 12.15
C LEU A 325 7.36 -16.88 12.48
N ASN A 326 7.07 -16.28 13.64
CA ASN A 326 7.75 -15.08 14.13
C ASN A 326 8.53 -15.41 15.40
N TYR A 327 9.79 -15.00 15.45
CA TYR A 327 10.64 -15.13 16.61
C TYR A 327 11.32 -13.81 16.95
N SER A 328 11.18 -13.35 18.18
CA SER A 328 11.77 -12.11 18.68
C SER A 328 12.79 -12.43 19.78
N LEU A 329 14.03 -11.95 19.62
CA LEU A 329 15.11 -12.13 20.58
C LEU A 329 15.81 -10.80 20.83
N LYS A 330 15.51 -10.15 21.94
CA LYS A 330 16.06 -8.82 22.30
C LYS A 330 15.79 -7.80 21.16
N LYS A 331 16.84 -7.41 20.43
CA LYS A 331 16.78 -6.46 19.33
C LYS A 331 16.55 -7.12 17.96
N TRP A 332 16.50 -8.45 17.90
CA TRP A 332 16.34 -9.23 16.69
C TRP A 332 14.89 -9.64 16.48
N GLN A 333 14.45 -9.61 15.23
CA GLN A 333 13.17 -10.11 14.77
C GLN A 333 13.40 -11.02 13.57
N PHE A 334 12.81 -12.19 13.59
CA PHE A 334 12.90 -13.18 12.51
C PHE A 334 11.49 -13.56 12.09
N THR A 335 11.26 -13.66 10.80
CA THR A 335 10.02 -14.20 10.24
C THR A 335 10.35 -15.20 9.15
N LEU A 336 9.70 -16.37 9.20
CA LEU A 336 9.72 -17.36 8.13
C LEU A 336 8.29 -17.62 7.69
N THR A 337 8.02 -17.53 6.38
CA THR A 337 6.68 -17.73 5.84
C THR A 337 6.73 -18.59 4.57
N PRO A 338 6.57 -19.92 4.65
CA PRO A 338 6.25 -20.75 3.50
C PRO A 338 4.82 -20.51 3.03
N HIS A 339 4.64 -20.41 1.70
CA HIS A 339 3.39 -20.27 0.97
C HIS A 339 3.21 -21.44 0.00
N VAL A 340 1.98 -21.88 -0.18
CA VAL A 340 1.58 -22.81 -1.23
C VAL A 340 0.47 -22.16 -2.07
N PHE A 341 0.72 -22.01 -3.36
CA PHE A 341 -0.17 -21.31 -4.28
C PHE A 341 -0.89 -22.26 -5.23
N ASN A 342 -2.20 -22.03 -5.41
CA ASN A 342 -3.01 -22.75 -6.38
C ASN A 342 -3.93 -21.80 -7.17
N ALA A 343 -4.23 -22.15 -8.40
CA ALA A 343 -5.25 -21.50 -9.21
C ALA A 343 -6.63 -22.07 -8.84
N PRO A 344 -7.61 -21.26 -8.41
CA PRO A 344 -8.97 -21.73 -8.14
C PRO A 344 -9.75 -22.06 -9.42
N ASN A 345 -9.29 -21.62 -10.58
CA ASN A 345 -9.95 -21.80 -11.86
C ASN A 345 -9.01 -22.44 -12.88
N THR A 346 -9.59 -22.97 -13.96
CA THR A 346 -8.89 -23.70 -15.00
C THR A 346 -7.81 -22.88 -15.70
N VAL A 347 -6.60 -23.44 -15.77
CA VAL A 347 -5.49 -22.98 -16.61
C VAL A 347 -5.37 -23.93 -17.79
N LEU A 348 -5.13 -23.40 -18.99
CA LEU A 348 -4.96 -24.17 -20.22
C LEU A 348 -3.53 -24.07 -20.74
N ASN A 349 -3.00 -25.21 -21.22
CA ASN A 349 -1.74 -25.25 -21.96
C ASN A 349 -1.92 -24.69 -23.39
N ALA A 350 -0.85 -24.70 -24.19
CA ALA A 350 -0.88 -24.25 -25.58
C ALA A 350 -1.81 -25.09 -26.50
N SER A 351 -2.12 -26.34 -26.11
CA SER A 351 -3.02 -27.22 -26.81
C SER A 351 -4.47 -27.15 -26.32
N ASN A 352 -4.81 -26.18 -25.46
CA ASN A 352 -6.12 -26.02 -24.79
C ASN A 352 -6.49 -27.16 -23.85
N GLU A 353 -5.54 -27.90 -23.32
CA GLU A 353 -5.76 -28.93 -22.32
C GLU A 353 -5.58 -28.33 -20.91
N LYS A 354 -6.37 -28.90 -19.95
CA LYS A 354 -6.31 -28.44 -18.54
C LYS A 354 -4.97 -28.79 -17.90
N MET A 355 -4.37 -27.79 -17.26
CA MET A 355 -3.15 -27.95 -16.45
C MET A 355 -3.51 -28.20 -14.98
N ASP A 356 -2.51 -28.62 -14.19
CA ASP A 356 -2.61 -28.72 -12.74
C ASP A 356 -2.91 -27.35 -12.13
N SER A 357 -3.69 -27.33 -11.04
CA SER A 357 -3.99 -26.11 -10.30
C SER A 357 -2.81 -25.56 -9.48
N TYR A 358 -1.83 -26.40 -9.13
CA TYR A 358 -0.66 -26.00 -8.36
C TYR A 358 0.21 -24.99 -9.12
N LEU A 359 0.41 -23.82 -8.51
CA LEU A 359 1.20 -22.73 -9.10
C LEU A 359 2.65 -22.72 -8.59
N GLY A 360 2.86 -23.14 -7.36
CA GLY A 360 4.20 -23.14 -6.77
C GLY A 360 4.22 -23.00 -5.27
N THR A 361 5.43 -23.02 -4.73
CA THR A 361 5.72 -22.78 -3.31
C THR A 361 6.74 -21.67 -3.21
N GLU A 362 6.47 -20.66 -2.37
CA GLU A 362 7.43 -19.61 -2.03
C GLU A 362 7.79 -19.71 -0.56
N ILE A 363 9.07 -19.52 -0.26
CA ILE A 363 9.57 -19.47 1.12
C ILE A 363 10.21 -18.12 1.35
N ASP A 364 9.60 -17.34 2.24
CA ASP A 364 10.06 -16.00 2.62
C ASP A 364 10.74 -16.02 3.98
N PHE A 365 11.94 -15.47 4.05
CA PHE A 365 12.64 -15.24 5.31
C PHE A 365 12.98 -13.76 5.45
N THR A 366 12.67 -13.18 6.60
CA THR A 366 13.08 -11.81 6.93
C THR A 366 13.73 -11.73 8.29
N LEU A 367 14.65 -10.80 8.41
CA LEU A 367 15.45 -10.49 9.58
C LEU A 367 15.40 -8.99 9.84
N GLY A 368 15.15 -8.59 11.08
CA GLY A 368 15.24 -7.20 11.55
C GLY A 368 16.17 -7.08 12.75
N TYR A 369 16.97 -6.03 12.79
CA TYR A 369 17.82 -5.69 13.94
C TYR A 369 17.68 -4.21 14.31
N ALA A 370 17.15 -3.94 15.50
CA ALA A 370 17.06 -2.58 16.04
C ALA A 370 18.41 -2.15 16.59
N VAL A 371 19.22 -1.43 15.80
CA VAL A 371 20.52 -0.90 16.23
C VAL A 371 20.32 0.04 17.41
N GLN A 372 19.43 1.01 17.23
CA GLN A 372 18.93 1.92 18.24
C GLN A 372 17.52 2.40 17.91
N LYS A 373 16.91 3.28 18.69
CA LYS A 373 15.53 3.75 18.55
C LYS A 373 15.17 4.18 17.12
N ASP A 374 16.06 4.89 16.45
CA ASP A 374 15.77 5.51 15.15
C ASP A 374 16.53 4.85 13.98
N ILE A 375 17.18 3.68 14.23
CA ILE A 375 17.97 2.96 13.21
C ILE A 375 17.59 1.48 13.24
N MET A 376 17.09 0.99 12.10
CA MET A 376 16.77 -0.41 11.86
C MET A 376 17.57 -0.92 10.66
N VAL A 377 18.20 -2.07 10.81
CA VAL A 377 18.74 -2.87 9.71
C VAL A 377 17.81 -4.05 9.47
N SER A 378 17.41 -4.25 8.24
CA SER A 378 16.56 -5.38 7.84
C SER A 378 17.14 -6.08 6.63
N ALA A 379 16.93 -7.38 6.53
CA ALA A 379 17.29 -8.18 5.38
C ALA A 379 16.19 -9.21 5.09
N GLY A 380 16.13 -9.65 3.86
CA GLY A 380 15.20 -10.70 3.45
C GLY A 380 15.79 -11.58 2.36
N TYR A 381 15.30 -12.80 2.30
CA TYR A 381 15.54 -13.76 1.24
C TYR A 381 14.24 -14.49 0.94
N SER A 382 13.91 -14.59 -0.34
CA SER A 382 12.74 -15.32 -0.84
C SER A 382 13.17 -16.28 -1.94
N GLN A 383 12.54 -17.46 -1.95
CA GLN A 383 12.77 -18.51 -2.94
C GLN A 383 11.45 -18.98 -3.49
N MET A 384 11.23 -18.86 -4.80
CA MET A 384 10.05 -19.39 -5.51
C MET A 384 10.40 -20.67 -6.24
N PHE A 385 9.60 -21.71 -6.01
CA PHE A 385 9.59 -22.97 -6.73
C PHE A 385 8.36 -22.98 -7.64
N ALA A 386 8.51 -22.40 -8.83
CA ALA A 386 7.43 -22.27 -9.80
C ALA A 386 7.06 -23.62 -10.42
N SER A 387 5.76 -23.84 -10.66
CA SER A 387 5.27 -24.97 -11.45
C SER A 387 5.20 -24.61 -12.94
N ALA A 388 5.07 -25.61 -13.82
CA ALA A 388 4.82 -25.40 -15.23
C ALA A 388 3.52 -24.59 -15.49
N THR A 389 2.52 -24.71 -14.62
CA THR A 389 1.28 -23.92 -14.69
C THR A 389 1.54 -22.45 -14.42
N LEU A 390 2.38 -22.12 -13.45
CA LEU A 390 2.76 -20.72 -13.19
C LEU A 390 3.60 -20.16 -14.33
N GLU A 391 4.56 -20.90 -14.86
CA GLU A 391 5.35 -20.52 -16.03
C GLU A 391 4.43 -20.20 -17.22
N ARG A 392 3.43 -21.04 -17.47
CA ARG A 392 2.41 -20.82 -18.50
C ARG A 392 1.65 -19.51 -18.27
N LEU A 393 1.21 -19.24 -17.03
CA LEU A 393 0.49 -18.01 -16.68
C LEU A 393 1.37 -16.75 -16.79
N LYS A 394 2.67 -16.90 -16.62
CA LYS A 394 3.67 -15.81 -16.75
C LYS A 394 4.23 -15.69 -18.17
N ASN A 395 3.77 -16.53 -19.12
CA ASN A 395 4.26 -16.59 -20.49
C ASN A 395 5.77 -16.88 -20.60
N VAL A 396 6.30 -17.69 -19.69
CA VAL A 396 7.69 -18.16 -19.71
C VAL A 396 7.66 -19.61 -20.24
N THR A 397 8.44 -19.91 -21.29
CA THR A 397 8.44 -21.23 -21.95
C THR A 397 9.71 -22.05 -21.68
N ASP A 398 10.71 -21.41 -21.16
CA ASP A 398 12.04 -22.00 -20.88
C ASP A 398 12.57 -21.40 -19.58
N ALA A 399 11.92 -21.77 -18.47
CA ALA A 399 12.24 -21.20 -17.16
C ALA A 399 13.54 -21.81 -16.62
N GLY A 400 14.38 -20.94 -16.07
CA GLY A 400 15.53 -21.34 -15.25
C GLY A 400 15.09 -21.98 -13.93
N ASN A 401 15.96 -22.82 -13.38
CA ASN A 401 15.60 -23.63 -12.19
C ASN A 401 15.60 -22.85 -10.86
N THR A 402 16.11 -21.61 -10.84
CA THR A 402 16.28 -20.86 -9.58
C THR A 402 15.64 -19.49 -9.69
N ASN A 403 14.62 -19.26 -8.88
CA ASN A 403 13.97 -17.95 -8.76
C ASN A 403 14.10 -17.50 -7.33
N ASN A 404 14.94 -16.48 -7.08
CA ASN A 404 15.16 -15.97 -5.73
C ASN A 404 15.32 -14.44 -5.71
N TRP A 405 15.10 -13.89 -4.54
CA TRP A 405 15.23 -12.48 -4.26
C TRP A 405 15.89 -12.28 -2.91
N ALA A 406 16.84 -11.38 -2.84
CA ALA A 406 17.48 -11.01 -1.60
C ALA A 406 17.59 -9.49 -1.50
N TRP A 407 17.50 -8.98 -0.27
CA TRP A 407 17.64 -7.55 -0.04
C TRP A 407 18.22 -7.26 1.34
N VAL A 408 18.85 -6.09 1.44
CA VAL A 408 19.29 -5.49 2.69
C VAL A 408 18.86 -4.02 2.71
N MET A 409 18.25 -3.59 3.79
CA MET A 409 17.72 -2.24 3.95
C MET A 409 18.16 -1.66 5.29
N ILE A 410 18.56 -0.38 5.26
CA ILE A 410 18.82 0.38 6.48
C ILE A 410 17.81 1.52 6.51
N SER A 411 17.12 1.67 7.64
CA SER A 411 16.17 2.76 7.85
C SER A 411 16.65 3.66 8.97
N PHE A 412 16.87 4.93 8.65
CA PHE A 412 17.16 6.00 9.60
C PHE A 412 15.93 6.90 9.71
N ASN A 413 15.38 7.05 10.91
CA ASN A 413 14.17 7.84 11.15
C ASN A 413 14.36 8.84 12.32
N PRO A 414 15.41 9.68 12.34
CA PRO A 414 15.63 10.59 13.43
C PRO A 414 14.57 11.71 13.47
N LYS A 415 14.16 12.06 14.68
CA LYS A 415 13.48 13.32 14.94
C LYS A 415 14.51 14.43 14.91
N LEU A 416 14.35 15.41 14.01
CA LEU A 416 15.30 16.51 13.83
C LEU A 416 15.08 17.59 14.90
N PHE A 417 13.82 18.00 15.07
CA PHE A 417 13.43 18.93 16.13
C PHE A 417 11.94 18.85 16.47
N SER A 418 11.57 19.41 17.60
CA SER A 418 10.20 19.63 18.06
C SER A 418 10.14 21.00 18.71
N LEU A 419 9.34 21.89 18.17
CA LEU A 419 9.00 23.18 18.75
C LEU A 419 7.61 23.06 19.38
N LYS A 420 7.45 23.60 20.60
CA LYS A 420 6.19 23.63 21.33
C LYS A 420 5.89 25.04 21.78
#